data_2b47372bd89c26ba926debb7ecffaad5
#
_entry.id   2b47372bd89c26ba926debb7ecffaad5
#
_cell.length_a   1.000
_cell.length_b   1.000
_cell.length_c   1.000
_cell.angle_alpha   90.00
_cell.angle_beta   90.00
_cell.angle_gamma   90.00
#
_symmetry.space_group_name_H-M   'P 1'
#
loop_
_entity.id
_entity.type
_entity.pdbx_description
1 polymer ?
#
loop_
_entity_poly.entity_id
_entity_poly.type
_entity_poly.pdbx_seq_one_letter_code
_entity_poly.pdbx_strand_id
1 'polypeptide(L)'
;MKARVVIRMLRGALAALVILPALAHGASAQARRPPYGLPAGALVVETRRLELGGARNRALVLWMLRPSKNPRDEGEIYTCPEETRGSYYSGPARVSLVDPDARRVINTVKVAEETGGAQDEFDLPYRIHAGGYYFVPGVADGREGRTEILRLRDFDGDGKAREFALFDAWACMGLETTLFGYSETEDRVIQYDVALETDFEGKKTAEVLKWVDYLFSKEPTEPGRWKYSIDYRGRGGSLDSYEVRYNSGAGRFEGTLTQTTKE
;
A
#
# COMPACT_ATOMS: atom_id res chain seq x y z
N MET A 1 -80.45 -45.87 -31.73
CA MET A 1 -79.95 -45.39 -30.38
C MET A 1 -79.62 -43.91 -30.59
N LYS A 2 -80.26 -43.05 -29.81
CA LYS A 2 -80.29 -41.59 -30.02
C LYS A 2 -79.14 -40.95 -29.13
N ALA A 3 -78.20 -40.23 -29.78
CA ALA A 3 -77.19 -39.43 -29.04
C ALA A 3 -77.70 -37.96 -28.90
N ARG A 4 -77.80 -37.48 -27.69
CA ARG A 4 -78.19 -36.09 -27.39
C ARG A 4 -76.90 -35.21 -27.35
N VAL A 5 -76.92 -34.18 -28.19
CA VAL A 5 -75.94 -33.09 -28.16
C VAL A 5 -76.41 -32.06 -27.14
N VAL A 6 -75.54 -31.75 -26.19
CA VAL A 6 -75.69 -30.69 -25.19
C VAL A 6 -74.77 -29.54 -25.55
N ILE A 7 -75.33 -28.43 -26.00
CA ILE A 7 -74.60 -27.19 -26.27
C ILE A 7 -74.52 -26.42 -24.93
N ARG A 8 -73.29 -26.19 -24.40
CA ARG A 8 -73.02 -25.29 -23.33
C ARG A 8 -72.48 -23.98 -23.88
N MET A 9 -73.24 -22.93 -23.70
CA MET A 9 -72.80 -21.55 -23.90
C MET A 9 -71.73 -21.16 -22.89
N LEU A 10 -70.54 -20.80 -23.36
CA LEU A 10 -69.51 -20.12 -22.54
C LEU A 10 -69.71 -18.61 -22.60
N ARG A 11 -70.02 -18.03 -21.48
CA ARG A 11 -69.99 -16.57 -21.24
C ARG A 11 -68.56 -16.12 -21.17
N GLY A 12 -68.10 -15.27 -22.12
CA GLY A 12 -66.79 -14.65 -22.10
C GLY A 12 -66.75 -13.53 -21.04
N ALA A 13 -65.82 -13.67 -20.08
CA ALA A 13 -65.43 -12.57 -19.21
C ALA A 13 -64.22 -11.87 -19.84
N LEU A 14 -64.42 -10.62 -20.25
CA LEU A 14 -63.32 -9.73 -20.68
C LEU A 14 -62.53 -9.30 -19.42
N ALA A 15 -61.35 -9.86 -19.21
CA ALA A 15 -60.39 -9.37 -18.21
C ALA A 15 -59.61 -8.20 -18.82
N ALA A 16 -59.86 -6.98 -18.36
CA ALA A 16 -59.09 -5.81 -18.72
C ALA A 16 -57.71 -5.91 -18.03
N LEU A 17 -56.65 -6.12 -18.81
CA LEU A 17 -55.28 -6.12 -18.36
C LEU A 17 -54.82 -4.66 -18.11
N VAL A 18 -54.82 -4.20 -16.87
CA VAL A 18 -54.25 -2.91 -16.49
C VAL A 18 -52.74 -3.07 -16.45
N ILE A 19 -52.05 -2.59 -17.50
CA ILE A 19 -50.59 -2.48 -17.53
C ILE A 19 -50.22 -1.24 -16.71
N LEU A 20 -49.80 -1.45 -15.44
CA LEU A 20 -49.15 -0.42 -14.63
C LEU A 20 -47.72 -0.23 -15.16
N PRO A 21 -47.32 1.00 -15.56
CA PRO A 21 -45.93 1.26 -15.86
C PRO A 21 -45.12 1.14 -14.57
N ALA A 22 -44.26 0.14 -14.51
CA ALA A 22 -43.22 0.04 -13.48
C ALA A 22 -42.28 1.24 -13.65
N LEU A 23 -42.48 2.29 -12.86
CA LEU A 23 -41.49 3.36 -12.68
C LEU A 23 -40.25 2.71 -12.08
N ALA A 24 -39.32 2.32 -12.95
CA ALA A 24 -37.97 1.98 -12.54
C ALA A 24 -37.33 3.24 -11.93
N HIS A 25 -37.46 3.37 -10.61
CA HIS A 25 -36.66 4.30 -9.87
C HIS A 25 -35.21 3.81 -9.98
N GLY A 26 -34.53 4.29 -11.02
CA GLY A 26 -33.08 4.21 -11.10
C GLY A 26 -32.53 4.96 -9.87
N ALA A 27 -32.26 4.22 -8.80
CA ALA A 27 -31.44 4.72 -7.71
C ALA A 27 -30.06 5.01 -8.34
N SER A 28 -29.89 6.26 -8.78
CA SER A 28 -28.55 6.75 -9.10
C SER A 28 -27.73 6.56 -7.84
N ALA A 29 -26.82 5.60 -7.85
CA ALA A 29 -25.83 5.40 -6.80
C ALA A 29 -25.08 6.72 -6.73
N GLN A 30 -25.50 7.60 -5.84
CA GLN A 30 -24.82 8.85 -5.57
C GLN A 30 -23.41 8.46 -5.15
N ALA A 31 -22.44 8.67 -6.03
CA ALA A 31 -21.04 8.34 -5.77
C ALA A 31 -20.69 9.00 -4.42
N ARG A 32 -20.51 8.19 -3.39
CA ARG A 32 -20.17 8.71 -2.06
C ARG A 32 -18.91 9.54 -2.22
N ARG A 33 -18.99 10.80 -1.81
CA ARG A 33 -17.80 11.66 -1.79
C ARG A 33 -16.69 10.95 -1.00
N PRO A 34 -15.48 10.90 -1.53
CA PRO A 34 -14.37 10.33 -0.81
C PRO A 34 -14.24 10.96 0.59
N PRO A 35 -13.82 10.20 1.61
CA PRO A 35 -13.65 10.74 2.96
C PRO A 35 -12.59 11.85 2.96
N TYR A 36 -12.66 12.71 3.96
CA TYR A 36 -11.66 13.78 4.22
C TYR A 36 -11.44 14.78 3.09
N GLY A 37 -12.33 14.87 2.10
CA GLY A 37 -12.15 15.75 0.95
C GLY A 37 -11.11 15.28 -0.06
N LEU A 38 -10.76 13.99 -0.04
CA LEU A 38 -9.93 13.39 -1.08
C LEU A 38 -10.54 13.57 -2.47
N PRO A 39 -9.75 13.57 -3.54
CA PRO A 39 -10.24 13.79 -4.90
C PRO A 39 -11.20 12.69 -5.36
N ALA A 40 -12.03 13.01 -6.33
CA ALA A 40 -12.92 12.03 -6.97
C ALA A 40 -12.09 10.91 -7.61
N GLY A 41 -12.50 9.67 -7.36
CA GLY A 41 -11.75 8.48 -7.80
C GLY A 41 -10.68 8.00 -6.83
N ALA A 42 -10.55 8.64 -5.66
CA ALA A 42 -9.68 8.10 -4.60
C ALA A 42 -10.26 6.81 -4.01
N LEU A 43 -9.45 5.76 -4.03
CA LEU A 43 -9.69 4.51 -3.31
C LEU A 43 -8.86 4.55 -2.03
N VAL A 44 -9.52 4.58 -0.87
CA VAL A 44 -8.83 4.46 0.42
C VAL A 44 -8.48 3.00 0.66
N VAL A 45 -7.17 2.73 0.77
CA VAL A 45 -6.63 1.39 1.03
C VAL A 45 -6.64 1.10 2.53
N GLU A 46 -6.10 2.04 3.33
CA GLU A 46 -6.06 1.92 4.78
C GLU A 46 -6.09 3.29 5.46
N THR A 47 -6.62 3.33 6.68
CA THR A 47 -6.59 4.51 7.54
C THR A 47 -6.08 4.10 8.92
N ARG A 48 -5.09 4.83 9.44
CA ARG A 48 -4.51 4.61 10.77
C ARG A 48 -4.56 5.88 11.60
N ARG A 49 -5.20 5.83 12.76
CA ARG A 49 -5.13 6.93 13.73
C ARG A 49 -3.77 6.98 14.38
N LEU A 50 -3.28 8.20 14.60
CA LEU A 50 -2.06 8.46 15.36
C LEU A 50 -2.39 8.61 16.84
N GLU A 51 -1.60 7.97 17.68
CA GLU A 51 -1.68 8.15 19.13
C GLU A 51 -0.84 9.37 19.53
N LEU A 52 -1.47 10.55 19.47
CA LEU A 52 -0.83 11.81 19.82
C LEU A 52 -1.32 12.26 21.19
N GLY A 53 -0.40 12.72 22.04
CA GLY A 53 -0.78 13.38 23.28
C GLY A 53 -1.56 14.66 23.04
N GLY A 54 -2.52 14.97 23.96
CA GLY A 54 -3.30 16.20 23.90
C GLY A 54 -4.55 16.15 23.01
N ALA A 55 -5.00 17.32 22.53
CA ALA A 55 -6.25 17.48 21.80
C ALA A 55 -6.13 17.24 20.28
N ARG A 56 -4.93 16.90 19.78
CA ARG A 56 -4.73 16.69 18.34
C ARG A 56 -5.26 15.33 17.92
N ASN A 57 -6.24 15.32 17.03
CA ASN A 57 -6.74 14.11 16.36
C ASN A 57 -6.18 14.09 14.94
N ARG A 58 -5.34 13.11 14.65
CA ARG A 58 -4.69 12.92 13.34
C ARG A 58 -4.83 11.47 12.89
N ALA A 59 -4.93 11.28 11.58
CA ALA A 59 -4.83 9.96 10.99
C ALA A 59 -4.03 10.00 9.70
N LEU A 60 -3.31 8.92 9.45
CA LEU A 60 -2.69 8.65 8.16
C LEU A 60 -3.70 7.91 7.28
N VAL A 61 -3.77 8.29 6.03
CA VAL A 61 -4.63 7.66 5.02
C VAL A 61 -3.76 7.27 3.83
N LEU A 62 -3.65 5.97 3.59
CA LEU A 62 -3.07 5.43 2.37
C LEU A 62 -4.19 5.27 1.35
N TRP A 63 -4.02 5.86 0.18
CA TRP A 63 -5.03 5.84 -0.86
C TRP A 63 -4.40 5.89 -2.25
N MET A 64 -5.17 5.46 -3.25
CA MET A 64 -4.75 5.44 -4.64
C MET A 64 -5.73 6.23 -5.52
N LEU A 65 -5.23 6.86 -6.57
CA LEU A 65 -6.05 7.62 -7.50
C LEU A 65 -6.42 6.74 -8.69
N ARG A 66 -7.72 6.40 -8.81
CA ARG A 66 -8.27 5.61 -9.92
C ARG A 66 -7.46 4.34 -10.23
N PRO A 67 -7.12 3.52 -9.23
CA PRO A 67 -6.31 2.35 -9.47
C PRO A 67 -7.07 1.30 -10.29
N SER A 68 -6.34 0.50 -11.05
CA SER A 68 -6.84 -0.75 -11.60
C SER A 68 -6.81 -1.84 -10.54
N LYS A 69 -7.82 -2.72 -10.53
CA LYS A 69 -7.80 -3.91 -9.69
C LYS A 69 -7.27 -5.07 -10.51
N ASN A 70 -6.22 -5.68 -10.02
CA ASN A 70 -5.61 -6.86 -10.61
C ASN A 70 -5.98 -8.07 -9.75
N PRO A 71 -6.89 -8.95 -10.22
CA PRO A 71 -7.06 -10.24 -9.59
C PRO A 71 -5.78 -11.03 -9.84
N ARG A 72 -5.33 -11.77 -8.86
CA ARG A 72 -4.29 -12.74 -9.10
C ARG A 72 -4.88 -13.90 -9.89
N ASP A 73 -4.50 -14.05 -11.13
CA ASP A 73 -4.72 -15.27 -11.89
C ASP A 73 -3.58 -16.26 -11.61
N GLU A 74 -3.94 -17.50 -11.29
CA GLU A 74 -2.99 -18.60 -11.02
C GLU A 74 -2.10 -18.92 -12.24
N GLY A 75 -2.37 -18.32 -13.40
CA GLY A 75 -1.63 -18.51 -14.65
C GLY A 75 -0.74 -17.35 -15.05
N GLU A 76 -0.79 -16.20 -14.41
CA GLU A 76 0.10 -15.10 -14.73
C GLU A 76 1.47 -15.32 -14.09
N ILE A 77 2.48 -15.26 -14.93
CA ILE A 77 3.89 -15.33 -14.54
C ILE A 77 4.26 -14.02 -13.86
N TYR A 78 3.90 -13.89 -12.60
CA TYR A 78 4.58 -12.93 -11.75
C TYR A 78 5.99 -13.45 -11.47
N THR A 79 6.96 -12.56 -11.37
CA THR A 79 8.37 -12.93 -11.24
C THR A 79 8.66 -13.80 -10.01
N CYS A 80 7.74 -13.86 -9.01
CA CYS A 80 7.83 -14.72 -7.82
C CYS A 80 6.45 -15.20 -7.37
N PRO A 81 5.81 -16.09 -8.12
CA PRO A 81 4.43 -16.51 -7.82
C PRO A 81 4.28 -17.23 -6.48
N GLU A 82 5.33 -17.87 -5.98
CA GLU A 82 5.35 -18.48 -4.65
C GLU A 82 5.42 -17.48 -3.50
N GLU A 83 5.92 -16.27 -3.74
CA GLU A 83 6.14 -15.25 -2.72
C GLU A 83 5.02 -14.21 -2.68
N THR A 84 4.26 -14.07 -3.77
CA THR A 84 3.19 -13.08 -3.88
C THR A 84 1.82 -13.74 -3.88
N ARG A 85 0.89 -13.26 -3.08
CA ARG A 85 -0.48 -13.80 -3.00
C ARG A 85 -1.55 -12.73 -2.90
N GLY A 86 -2.70 -13.04 -3.48
CA GLY A 86 -3.91 -12.23 -3.41
C GLY A 86 -4.03 -11.18 -4.49
N SER A 87 -5.19 -10.56 -4.59
CA SER A 87 -5.43 -9.45 -5.52
C SER A 87 -4.79 -8.17 -5.01
N TYR A 88 -4.40 -7.29 -5.92
CA TYR A 88 -3.81 -5.99 -5.62
C TYR A 88 -4.40 -4.89 -6.51
N TYR A 89 -4.11 -3.67 -6.16
CA TYR A 89 -4.46 -2.49 -6.94
C TYR A 89 -3.18 -1.85 -7.46
N SER A 90 -3.13 -1.55 -8.76
CA SER A 90 -2.04 -0.80 -9.39
C SER A 90 -2.50 0.61 -9.70
N GLY A 91 -1.68 1.59 -9.39
CA GLY A 91 -1.93 3.00 -9.72
C GLY A 91 -1.24 3.98 -8.80
N PRO A 92 -1.47 5.28 -9.01
CA PRO A 92 -0.85 6.34 -8.23
C PRO A 92 -1.20 6.24 -6.74
N ALA A 93 -0.22 5.87 -5.90
CA ALA A 93 -0.37 5.78 -4.47
C ALA A 93 0.00 7.09 -3.76
N ARG A 94 -0.70 7.37 -2.66
CA ARG A 94 -0.57 8.60 -1.87
C ARG A 94 -0.72 8.30 -0.40
N VAL A 95 0.01 9.05 0.42
CA VAL A 95 -0.17 9.09 1.87
C VAL A 95 -0.60 10.49 2.26
N SER A 96 -1.72 10.59 2.94
CA SER A 96 -2.22 11.87 3.46
C SER A 96 -2.28 11.87 4.98
N LEU A 97 -1.86 12.98 5.59
CA LEU A 97 -2.27 13.30 6.95
C LEU A 97 -3.62 14.00 6.89
N VAL A 98 -4.56 13.54 7.71
CA VAL A 98 -5.90 14.12 7.78
C VAL A 98 -6.25 14.53 9.20
N ASP A 99 -7.14 15.51 9.29
CA ASP A 99 -7.86 15.87 10.51
C ASP A 99 -9.25 15.21 10.44
N PRO A 100 -9.50 14.15 11.23
CA PRO A 100 -10.77 13.44 11.18
C PRO A 100 -11.96 14.29 11.65
N ASP A 101 -11.73 15.22 12.59
CA ASP A 101 -12.80 16.07 13.17
C ASP A 101 -13.20 17.16 12.18
N ALA A 102 -12.24 17.82 11.57
CA ALA A 102 -12.48 18.79 10.52
C ALA A 102 -12.78 18.16 9.16
N ARG A 103 -12.65 16.84 9.04
CA ARG A 103 -12.85 16.05 7.81
C ARG A 103 -12.07 16.59 6.61
N ARG A 104 -10.83 16.96 6.81
CA ARG A 104 -9.99 17.57 5.79
C ARG A 104 -8.60 16.95 5.73
N VAL A 105 -8.01 17.00 4.55
CA VAL A 105 -6.59 16.71 4.33
C VAL A 105 -5.76 17.87 4.87
N ILE A 106 -4.68 17.57 5.58
CA ILE A 106 -3.66 18.53 6.03
C ILE A 106 -2.58 18.63 4.96
N ASN A 107 -1.95 17.50 4.62
CA ASN A 107 -1.02 17.40 3.50
C ASN A 107 -1.07 16.01 2.86
N THR A 108 -0.46 15.89 1.69
CA THR A 108 -0.34 14.63 0.94
C THR A 108 1.07 14.50 0.40
N VAL A 109 1.64 13.30 0.53
CA VAL A 109 2.91 12.90 -0.07
C VAL A 109 2.61 11.84 -1.14
N LYS A 110 3.27 11.94 -2.28
CA LYS A 110 3.25 10.92 -3.32
C LYS A 110 4.14 9.75 -2.89
N VAL A 111 3.66 8.54 -3.12
CA VAL A 111 4.53 7.37 -3.13
C VAL A 111 5.08 7.32 -4.56
N ALA A 112 6.23 7.94 -4.78
CA ALA A 112 6.82 8.03 -6.11
C ALA A 112 7.90 6.97 -6.25
N GLU A 113 7.90 6.24 -7.36
CA GLU A 113 9.11 5.62 -7.88
C GLU A 113 10.06 6.71 -8.37
N GLU A 114 11.29 6.72 -7.87
CA GLU A 114 12.36 7.57 -8.42
C GLU A 114 13.00 6.98 -9.69
N THR A 115 12.65 5.79 -10.08
CA THR A 115 13.20 5.08 -11.24
C THR A 115 12.72 5.63 -12.59
N GLY A 116 12.71 6.95 -12.78
CA GLY A 116 12.62 7.58 -14.13
C GLY A 116 11.48 7.13 -15.05
N GLY A 117 10.62 6.25 -14.58
CA GLY A 117 9.42 5.81 -15.25
C GLY A 117 8.36 6.91 -15.20
N ALA A 118 7.73 7.19 -16.32
CA ALA A 118 6.67 8.19 -16.45
C ALA A 118 5.40 7.82 -15.66
N GLN A 119 5.41 6.77 -14.85
CA GLN A 119 4.24 6.21 -14.20
C GLN A 119 4.44 6.22 -12.70
N ASP A 120 3.61 7.01 -12.07
CA ASP A 120 3.36 7.14 -10.64
C ASP A 120 2.56 5.91 -10.14
N GLU A 121 2.99 4.69 -10.53
CA GLU A 121 2.30 3.44 -10.25
C GLU A 121 2.94 2.73 -9.07
N PHE A 122 2.12 2.19 -8.19
CA PHE A 122 2.51 1.39 -7.05
C PHE A 122 1.48 0.30 -6.83
N ASP A 123 1.92 -0.88 -6.41
CA ASP A 123 1.04 -2.03 -6.19
C ASP A 123 0.67 -2.20 -4.72
N LEU A 124 -0.63 -2.11 -4.40
CA LEU A 124 -1.15 -2.23 -3.03
C LEU A 124 -2.41 -3.10 -2.95
N PRO A 125 -2.61 -3.91 -1.92
CA PRO A 125 -1.62 -4.42 -1.00
C PRO A 125 -0.76 -5.49 -1.68
N TYR A 126 0.53 -5.48 -1.43
CA TYR A 126 1.44 -6.48 -1.91
C TYR A 126 1.72 -7.50 -0.81
N ARG A 127 1.39 -8.76 -1.02
CA ARG A 127 1.66 -9.84 -0.08
C ARG A 127 2.85 -10.65 -0.56
N ILE A 128 3.90 -10.68 0.21
CA ILE A 128 5.02 -11.57 0.00
C ILE A 128 4.95 -12.69 1.02
N HIS A 129 4.97 -13.94 0.55
CA HIS A 129 4.51 -15.09 1.29
C HIS A 129 5.38 -15.45 2.50
N ALA A 130 6.64 -15.64 2.33
CA ALA A 130 7.51 -16.14 3.39
C ALA A 130 8.14 -15.00 4.19
N GLY A 131 7.52 -14.63 5.31
CA GLY A 131 8.00 -13.56 6.17
C GLY A 131 7.44 -12.18 5.85
N GLY A 132 6.35 -12.15 5.10
CA GLY A 132 5.53 -11.02 4.67
C GLY A 132 5.99 -9.63 5.08
N TYR A 133 6.31 -8.79 4.14
CA TYR A 133 6.70 -7.42 4.42
C TYR A 133 5.54 -6.63 5.03
N TYR A 134 4.31 -6.92 4.63
CA TYR A 134 3.13 -6.42 5.31
C TYR A 134 2.61 -7.42 6.33
N PHE A 135 2.30 -6.94 7.51
CA PHE A 135 1.65 -7.76 8.53
C PHE A 135 0.26 -8.18 8.06
N VAL A 136 -0.01 -9.49 8.04
CA VAL A 136 -1.31 -10.05 7.70
C VAL A 136 -1.80 -10.86 8.89
N PRO A 137 -2.73 -10.31 9.71
CA PRO A 137 -3.28 -11.04 10.85
C PRO A 137 -3.94 -12.35 10.40
N GLY A 138 -3.64 -13.46 11.10
CA GLY A 138 -4.25 -14.76 10.84
C GLY A 138 -3.65 -15.57 9.68
N VAL A 139 -2.59 -15.12 9.03
CA VAL A 139 -1.92 -15.91 7.96
C VAL A 139 -1.08 -17.06 8.50
N ALA A 140 -0.60 -16.99 9.73
CA ALA A 140 0.13 -18.09 10.38
C ALA A 140 -0.66 -19.42 10.37
N ASP A 141 -1.98 -19.35 10.35
CA ASP A 141 -2.88 -20.50 10.32
C ASP A 141 -3.38 -20.85 8.91
N GLY A 142 -2.80 -20.28 7.85
CA GLY A 142 -3.24 -20.46 6.47
C GLY A 142 -4.57 -19.78 6.14
N ARG A 143 -5.10 -18.95 7.02
CA ARG A 143 -6.33 -18.16 6.80
C ARG A 143 -5.98 -16.82 6.18
N GLU A 144 -6.79 -16.40 5.22
CA GLU A 144 -6.67 -15.04 4.67
C GLU A 144 -7.08 -13.99 5.71
N GLY A 145 -6.09 -13.27 6.25
CA GLY A 145 -6.31 -12.13 7.13
C GLY A 145 -6.33 -10.80 6.35
N ARG A 146 -6.82 -9.74 7.02
CA ARG A 146 -6.69 -8.39 6.49
C ARG A 146 -5.22 -7.97 6.53
N THR A 147 -4.70 -7.49 5.40
CA THR A 147 -3.36 -6.91 5.34
C THR A 147 -3.33 -5.61 6.14
N GLU A 148 -2.35 -5.44 7.01
CA GLU A 148 -2.06 -4.20 7.71
C GLU A 148 -0.82 -3.57 7.07
N ILE A 149 -1.00 -2.48 6.33
CA ILE A 149 0.06 -1.79 5.59
C ILE A 149 0.62 -0.65 6.45
N LEU A 150 -0.26 0.15 7.06
CA LEU A 150 0.12 1.25 7.95
C LEU A 150 0.47 0.74 9.35
N ARG A 151 1.44 -0.18 9.43
CA ARG A 151 1.96 -0.68 10.70
C ARG A 151 2.95 0.33 11.27
N LEU A 152 2.46 1.14 12.21
CA LEU A 152 3.31 2.15 12.85
C LEU A 152 4.37 1.50 13.75
N ARG A 153 5.61 1.98 13.62
CA ARG A 153 6.77 1.59 14.40
C ARG A 153 7.61 2.82 14.71
N ASP A 154 8.54 2.66 15.63
CA ASP A 154 9.58 3.63 15.92
C ASP A 154 10.81 3.32 15.06
N PHE A 155 10.90 3.94 13.90
CA PHE A 155 12.03 3.76 13.00
C PHE A 155 13.13 4.81 13.25
N ASP A 156 12.81 5.99 13.70
CA ASP A 156 13.80 7.04 13.95
C ASP A 156 14.45 6.97 15.35
N GLY A 157 13.92 6.11 16.22
CA GLY A 157 14.47 5.86 17.55
C GLY A 157 14.08 6.93 18.57
N ASP A 158 13.03 7.73 18.33
CA ASP A 158 12.55 8.75 19.25
C ASP A 158 11.64 8.22 20.37
N GLY A 159 11.34 6.92 20.37
CA GLY A 159 10.47 6.24 21.32
C GLY A 159 8.99 6.31 20.96
N LYS A 160 8.61 6.77 19.78
CA LYS A 160 7.23 6.94 19.35
C LYS A 160 6.97 6.19 18.04
N ALA A 161 5.95 5.32 18.02
CA ALA A 161 5.57 4.58 16.82
C ALA A 161 4.76 5.46 15.87
N ARG A 162 5.42 6.20 14.99
CA ARG A 162 4.81 7.18 14.09
C ARG A 162 5.18 7.00 12.62
N GLU A 163 6.10 6.09 12.35
CA GLU A 163 6.59 5.77 11.03
C GLU A 163 6.04 4.43 10.55
N PHE A 164 5.97 4.26 9.24
CA PHE A 164 5.66 3.01 8.57
C PHE A 164 6.41 2.92 7.25
N ALA A 165 6.74 1.69 6.86
CA ALA A 165 7.41 1.43 5.59
C ALA A 165 6.42 0.92 4.54
N LEU A 166 6.60 1.36 3.31
CA LEU A 166 6.02 0.73 2.12
C LEU A 166 7.10 -0.09 1.41
N PHE A 167 6.66 -1.19 0.81
CA PHE A 167 7.54 -2.17 0.19
C PHE A 167 7.13 -2.37 -1.25
N ASP A 168 8.12 -2.38 -2.14
CA ASP A 168 7.98 -2.78 -3.53
C ASP A 168 8.96 -3.90 -3.84
N ALA A 169 8.44 -5.07 -4.22
CA ALA A 169 9.25 -6.22 -4.53
C ALA A 169 9.36 -6.38 -6.04
N TRP A 170 10.59 -6.33 -6.55
CA TRP A 170 10.82 -6.50 -7.96
C TRP A 170 11.69 -7.71 -8.28
N ALA A 171 11.25 -8.45 -9.27
CA ALA A 171 12.01 -9.53 -9.92
C ALA A 171 12.58 -10.61 -9.00
N CYS A 172 11.96 -10.93 -7.84
CA CYS A 172 12.49 -11.89 -6.84
C CYS A 172 13.91 -11.58 -6.35
N MET A 173 14.43 -10.42 -6.63
CA MET A 173 15.85 -10.11 -6.40
C MET A 173 16.07 -8.94 -5.47
N GLY A 174 15.08 -8.08 -5.30
CA GLY A 174 15.18 -6.88 -4.47
C GLY A 174 13.87 -6.56 -3.77
N LEU A 175 13.96 -5.80 -2.71
CA LEU A 175 12.84 -5.23 -1.98
C LEU A 175 13.14 -3.77 -1.70
N GLU A 176 12.58 -2.90 -2.51
CA GLU A 176 12.62 -1.48 -2.24
C GLU A 176 11.80 -1.16 -1.00
N THR A 177 12.39 -0.46 -0.06
CA THR A 177 11.71 -0.04 1.16
C THR A 177 11.75 1.47 1.29
N THR A 178 10.58 2.08 1.37
CA THR A 178 10.38 3.53 1.51
C THR A 178 9.75 3.83 2.84
N LEU A 179 10.26 4.80 3.58
CA LEU A 179 9.77 5.17 4.90
C LEU A 179 8.97 6.46 4.87
N PHE A 180 7.81 6.43 5.51
CA PHE A 180 6.96 7.57 5.77
C PHE A 180 6.71 7.71 7.26
N GLY A 181 6.44 8.92 7.73
CA GLY A 181 6.08 9.15 9.11
C GLY A 181 5.40 10.49 9.35
N TYR A 182 4.92 10.64 10.59
CA TYR A 182 4.33 11.88 11.06
C TYR A 182 5.36 12.76 11.76
N SER A 183 5.64 13.92 11.17
CA SER A 183 6.43 14.97 11.81
C SER A 183 5.54 15.78 12.77
N GLU A 184 5.83 15.68 14.08
CA GLU A 184 5.08 16.44 15.09
C GLU A 184 5.38 17.94 15.04
N THR A 185 6.60 18.31 14.69
CA THR A 185 7.04 19.71 14.56
C THR A 185 6.36 20.43 13.41
N GLU A 186 6.15 19.74 12.29
CA GLU A 186 5.54 20.32 11.09
C GLU A 186 4.02 20.07 11.02
N ASP A 187 3.48 19.16 11.86
CA ASP A 187 2.11 18.64 11.77
C ASP A 187 1.80 18.12 10.35
N ARG A 188 2.70 17.28 9.81
CA ARG A 188 2.64 16.76 8.43
C ARG A 188 3.07 15.31 8.35
N VAL A 189 2.55 14.58 7.36
CA VAL A 189 3.18 13.34 6.90
C VAL A 189 4.35 13.69 5.99
N ILE A 190 5.48 13.03 6.20
CA ILE A 190 6.72 13.19 5.42
C ILE A 190 7.18 11.85 4.88
N GLN A 191 7.96 11.87 3.82
CA GLN A 191 8.78 10.77 3.35
C GLN A 191 10.21 11.03 3.77
N TYR A 192 10.84 10.06 4.39
CA TYR A 192 12.22 10.19 4.83
C TYR A 192 13.20 9.99 3.69
N ASP A 193 14.24 10.81 3.67
CA ASP A 193 15.40 10.64 2.80
C ASP A 193 16.42 9.71 3.45
N VAL A 194 17.19 9.01 2.61
CA VAL A 194 18.34 8.20 3.01
C VAL A 194 19.56 8.67 2.23
N ALA A 195 20.50 9.32 2.90
CA ALA A 195 21.77 9.71 2.31
C ALA A 195 22.77 8.58 2.46
N LEU A 196 23.21 7.97 1.36
CA LEU A 196 24.17 6.89 1.34
C LEU A 196 25.48 7.30 0.68
N GLU A 197 26.60 6.99 1.36
CA GLU A 197 27.90 6.90 0.73
C GLU A 197 28.13 5.45 0.29
N THR A 198 28.18 5.20 -1.00
CA THR A 198 28.46 3.88 -1.56
C THR A 198 29.93 3.73 -1.87
N ASP A 199 30.57 2.70 -1.34
CA ASP A 199 31.95 2.28 -1.66
C ASP A 199 31.89 0.99 -2.46
N PHE A 200 32.17 1.07 -3.74
CA PHE A 200 32.31 -0.07 -4.64
C PHE A 200 33.79 -0.26 -4.98
N GLU A 201 34.43 -1.26 -4.36
CA GLU A 201 35.85 -1.59 -4.58
C GLU A 201 36.81 -0.38 -4.45
N GLY A 202 36.58 0.50 -3.49
CA GLY A 202 37.35 1.72 -3.24
C GLY A 202 36.88 2.95 -4.01
N LYS A 203 35.91 2.81 -4.91
CA LYS A 203 35.29 3.96 -5.60
C LYS A 203 34.08 4.44 -4.83
N LYS A 204 34.15 5.65 -4.31
CA LYS A 204 33.09 6.24 -3.50
C LYS A 204 32.16 7.13 -4.32
N THR A 205 30.87 6.99 -4.08
CA THR A 205 29.80 7.88 -4.56
C THR A 205 28.89 8.24 -3.41
N ALA A 206 28.19 9.38 -3.49
CA ALA A 206 27.21 9.78 -2.49
C ALA A 206 25.92 10.20 -3.20
N GLU A 207 24.80 9.73 -2.65
CA GLU A 207 23.49 10.04 -3.18
C GLU A 207 22.45 10.16 -2.06
N VAL A 208 21.33 10.82 -2.36
CA VAL A 208 20.18 10.90 -1.46
C VAL A 208 19.02 10.20 -2.13
N LEU A 209 18.57 9.13 -1.49
CA LEU A 209 17.54 8.23 -2.02
C LEU A 209 16.24 8.37 -1.23
N LYS A 210 15.13 8.05 -1.87
CA LYS A 210 13.82 7.91 -1.23
C LYS A 210 13.52 6.48 -0.79
N TRP A 211 14.30 5.53 -1.24
CA TRP A 211 14.16 4.11 -0.94
C TRP A 211 15.54 3.45 -0.77
N VAL A 212 15.60 2.36 -0.06
CA VAL A 212 16.80 1.52 0.07
C VAL A 212 16.41 0.06 0.14
N ASP A 213 17.20 -0.80 -0.49
CA ASP A 213 16.97 -2.23 -0.50
C ASP A 213 16.94 -2.82 0.91
N TYR A 214 15.82 -3.46 1.25
CA TYR A 214 15.55 -4.17 2.51
C TYR A 214 15.68 -3.35 3.80
N LEU A 215 16.14 -2.10 3.79
CA LEU A 215 16.50 -1.34 5.00
C LEU A 215 15.38 -1.40 6.05
N PHE A 216 14.20 -0.92 5.69
CA PHE A 216 13.08 -0.79 6.63
C PHE A 216 12.27 -2.08 6.79
N SER A 217 12.64 -3.17 6.11
CA SER A 217 12.10 -4.51 6.33
C SER A 217 12.87 -5.28 7.41
N LYS A 218 14.09 -4.85 7.72
CA LYS A 218 14.94 -5.46 8.76
C LYS A 218 14.62 -4.85 10.12
N GLU A 219 14.82 -5.66 11.16
CA GLU A 219 14.81 -5.12 12.52
C GLU A 219 16.05 -4.25 12.73
N PRO A 220 15.92 -3.09 13.38
CA PRO A 220 17.06 -2.26 13.74
C PRO A 220 17.97 -2.98 14.74
N THR A 221 19.28 -2.79 14.62
CA THR A 221 20.26 -3.29 15.61
C THR A 221 20.20 -2.53 16.92
N GLU A 222 19.86 -1.26 16.83
CA GLU A 222 19.60 -0.33 17.94
C GLU A 222 18.52 0.65 17.47
N PRO A 223 17.81 1.35 18.37
CA PRO A 223 16.83 2.36 17.97
C PRO A 223 17.41 3.33 16.93
N GLY A 224 16.75 3.45 15.78
CA GLY A 224 17.18 4.32 14.69
C GLY A 224 18.46 3.88 13.95
N ARG A 225 18.95 2.64 14.16
CA ARG A 225 20.19 2.17 13.53
C ARG A 225 20.07 0.76 12.95
N TRP A 226 20.61 0.56 11.74
CA TRP A 226 20.65 -0.72 11.04
C TRP A 226 22.07 -1.08 10.66
N LYS A 227 22.37 -2.39 10.77
CA LYS A 227 23.55 -3.00 10.19
C LYS A 227 23.14 -4.36 9.64
N TYR A 228 23.25 -4.54 8.33
CA TYR A 228 22.85 -5.78 7.65
C TYR A 228 23.63 -5.97 6.36
N SER A 229 23.58 -7.17 5.80
CA SER A 229 24.16 -7.47 4.49
C SER A 229 23.22 -8.29 3.64
N ILE A 230 23.34 -8.13 2.32
CA ILE A 230 22.62 -8.89 1.30
C ILE A 230 23.66 -9.47 0.34
N ASP A 231 23.61 -10.77 0.12
CA ASP A 231 24.56 -11.45 -0.78
C ASP A 231 23.93 -11.72 -2.15
N TYR A 232 24.31 -10.95 -3.13
CA TYR A 232 23.91 -11.12 -4.54
C TYR A 232 24.94 -11.85 -5.38
N ARG A 233 26.09 -12.27 -4.83
CA ARG A 233 27.21 -12.87 -5.58
C ARG A 233 26.82 -14.13 -6.33
N GLY A 234 25.97 -14.97 -5.75
CA GLY A 234 25.42 -16.15 -6.42
C GLY A 234 24.53 -15.86 -7.63
N ARG A 235 24.23 -14.59 -7.88
CA ARG A 235 23.39 -14.11 -9.00
C ARG A 235 24.14 -13.12 -9.89
N GLY A 236 25.46 -13.05 -9.77
CA GLY A 236 26.32 -12.15 -10.54
C GLY A 236 26.41 -10.72 -10.03
N GLY A 237 25.95 -10.48 -8.79
CA GLY A 237 26.05 -9.20 -8.10
C GLY A 237 27.18 -9.15 -7.06
N SER A 238 27.01 -8.35 -6.03
CA SER A 238 27.97 -8.10 -4.93
C SER A 238 27.45 -8.62 -3.59
N LEU A 239 28.32 -8.65 -2.59
CA LEU A 239 27.95 -8.64 -1.19
C LEU A 239 27.77 -7.18 -0.78
N ASP A 240 26.56 -6.78 -0.49
CA ASP A 240 26.17 -5.44 -0.11
C ASP A 240 26.04 -5.37 1.42
N SER A 241 26.83 -4.51 2.04
CA SER A 241 26.86 -4.31 3.50
C SER A 241 26.47 -2.89 3.84
N TYR A 242 25.40 -2.75 4.61
CA TYR A 242 24.78 -1.48 4.98
C TYR A 242 25.05 -1.18 6.46
N GLU A 243 25.42 0.06 6.75
CA GLU A 243 25.35 0.69 8.07
C GLU A 243 24.59 2.01 7.94
N VAL A 244 23.37 2.08 8.49
CA VAL A 244 22.49 3.24 8.36
C VAL A 244 21.99 3.65 9.73
N ARG A 245 21.90 4.97 9.97
CA ARG A 245 21.34 5.53 11.21
C ARG A 245 20.49 6.75 10.93
N TYR A 246 19.53 7.01 11.80
CA TYR A 246 18.80 8.26 11.78
C TYR A 246 19.66 9.41 12.32
N ASN A 247 19.68 10.51 11.61
CA ASN A 247 20.29 11.78 12.02
C ASN A 247 19.18 12.77 12.35
N SER A 248 18.87 12.93 13.64
CA SER A 248 17.82 13.85 14.09
C SER A 248 18.11 15.31 13.77
N GLY A 249 19.38 15.71 13.69
CA GLY A 249 19.78 17.07 13.32
C GLY A 249 19.52 17.39 11.83
N ALA A 250 19.62 16.36 10.97
CA ALA A 250 19.35 16.47 9.53
C ALA A 250 17.92 16.04 9.16
N GLY A 251 17.19 15.39 10.06
CA GLY A 251 15.83 14.88 9.82
C GLY A 251 15.76 13.76 8.76
N ARG A 252 16.85 13.00 8.60
CA ARG A 252 16.97 11.95 7.57
C ARG A 252 17.84 10.80 8.06
N PHE A 253 17.80 9.69 7.33
CA PHE A 253 18.75 8.58 7.52
C PHE A 253 20.05 8.86 6.78
N GLU A 254 21.18 8.44 7.37
CA GLU A 254 22.50 8.60 6.77
C GLU A 254 23.30 7.32 7.00
N GLY A 255 24.09 6.91 6.01
CA GLY A 255 24.88 5.70 6.16
C GLY A 255 25.83 5.41 5.03
N THR A 256 26.38 4.19 5.10
CA THR A 256 27.31 3.67 4.12
C THR A 256 26.79 2.35 3.53
N LEU A 257 27.04 2.16 2.25
CA LEU A 257 26.88 0.90 1.52
C LEU A 257 28.27 0.49 1.03
N THR A 258 28.77 -0.65 1.51
CA THR A 258 30.01 -1.25 0.98
C THR A 258 29.64 -2.44 0.08
N GLN A 259 30.13 -2.42 -1.15
CA GLN A 259 29.86 -3.46 -2.14
C GLN A 259 31.15 -4.19 -2.50
N THR A 260 31.14 -5.51 -2.40
CA THR A 260 32.31 -6.36 -2.68
C THR A 260 31.91 -7.51 -3.60
N THR A 261 32.60 -7.63 -4.75
CA THR A 261 32.37 -8.73 -5.71
C THR A 261 33.26 -9.94 -5.43
N LYS A 262 34.34 -9.78 -4.67
CA LYS A 262 35.27 -10.85 -4.32
C LYS A 262 34.69 -11.80 -3.28
N GLU A 263 34.95 -13.11 -3.49
CA GLU A 263 34.70 -14.17 -2.52
C GLU A 263 35.62 -14.09 -1.29
#